data_474d77afb0c1d2bffda433e22861be5d
#
_entry.id   474d77afb0c1d2bffda433e22861be5d
#
_cell.length_a   1.000
_cell.length_b   1.000
_cell.length_c   1.000
_cell.angle_alpha   90.00
_cell.angle_beta   90.00
_cell.angle_gamma   90.00
#
_symmetry.space_group_name_H-M   'P 1'
#
loop_
_entity.id
_entity.type
_entity.pdbx_description
1 polymer ?
#
loop_
_entity_poly.entity_id
_entity_poly.type
_entity_poly.pdbx_seq_one_letter_code
_entity_poly.pdbx_strand_id
1 'polypeptide(L)'
;WAQSLKPIPIYGTTHADHTTAAIPCAPPMSDDKIAGNYEYETGFQIMDHLKACGLSYTEVEMILVGNHAPFTWGKDAAKAVYNSAVVEEIAKMALLTQQLNPQVQPMKDALIKKHFDRKHGVDSYYGQ
;
A
#
# COMPACT_ATOMS: atom_id res chain seq x y z
N TRP A 1 8.39 3.83 -7.14
CA TRP A 1 7.22 3.00 -7.43
C TRP A 1 6.07 3.84 -8.00
N ALA A 2 5.67 4.94 -7.36
CA ALA A 2 4.61 5.81 -7.86
C ALA A 2 4.91 6.38 -9.26
N GLN A 3 6.15 6.83 -9.51
CA GLN A 3 6.59 7.32 -10.82
C GLN A 3 6.70 6.21 -11.86
N SER A 4 6.90 4.97 -11.44
CA SER A 4 6.91 3.81 -12.35
C SER A 4 5.51 3.23 -12.60
N LEU A 5 4.47 3.79 -11.97
CA LEU A 5 3.08 3.38 -12.08
C LEU A 5 2.86 1.91 -11.68
N LYS A 6 3.61 1.43 -10.70
CA LYS A 6 3.55 0.03 -10.27
C LYS A 6 3.16 -0.09 -8.80
N PRO A 7 2.29 -1.06 -8.45
CA PRO A 7 2.05 -1.42 -7.06
C PRO A 7 3.30 -2.00 -6.43
N ILE A 8 3.39 -2.00 -5.09
CA ILE A 8 4.49 -2.62 -4.36
C ILE A 8 4.08 -4.04 -3.96
N PRO A 9 4.66 -5.09 -4.53
CA PRO A 9 4.32 -6.48 -4.21
C PRO A 9 4.77 -6.86 -2.80
N ILE A 10 4.07 -7.80 -2.16
CA ILE A 10 4.48 -8.37 -0.87
C ILE A 10 5.55 -9.44 -1.11
N TYR A 11 6.79 -9.15 -0.74
CA TYR A 11 7.89 -10.11 -0.80
C TYR A 11 8.29 -10.65 0.57
N GLY A 12 8.05 -9.92 1.63
CA GLY A 12 8.50 -10.27 2.97
C GLY A 12 7.43 -10.10 4.05
N THR A 13 7.68 -10.75 5.18
CA THR A 13 6.75 -10.75 6.31
C THR A 13 6.59 -9.38 6.95
N THR A 14 7.59 -8.51 6.88
CA THR A 14 7.47 -7.11 7.33
C THR A 14 6.34 -6.39 6.59
N HIS A 15 6.24 -6.55 5.26
CA HIS A 15 5.14 -5.99 4.49
C HIS A 15 3.80 -6.63 4.90
N ALA A 16 3.75 -7.97 4.99
CA ALA A 16 2.55 -8.72 5.37
C ALA A 16 2.06 -8.41 6.80
N ASP A 17 2.94 -7.93 7.67
CA ASP A 17 2.56 -7.47 9.01
C ASP A 17 1.74 -6.14 8.98
N HIS A 18 1.70 -5.45 7.85
CA HIS A 18 1.06 -4.13 7.72
C HIS A 18 -0.12 -4.10 6.73
N THR A 19 -0.15 -4.99 5.74
CA THR A 19 -1.21 -5.01 4.72
C THR A 19 -1.56 -6.43 4.31
N THR A 20 -2.81 -6.63 3.89
CA THR A 20 -3.29 -7.93 3.36
C THR A 20 -3.00 -8.11 1.88
N ALA A 21 -2.64 -7.04 1.18
CA ALA A 21 -2.44 -7.02 -0.27
C ALA A 21 -1.22 -6.16 -0.65
N ALA A 22 -0.77 -6.28 -1.89
CA ALA A 22 0.19 -5.35 -2.47
C ALA A 22 -0.29 -3.91 -2.27
N ILE A 23 0.63 -2.99 -1.95
CA ILE A 23 0.28 -1.57 -1.86
C ILE A 23 -0.11 -1.10 -3.26
N PRO A 24 -1.38 -0.71 -3.48
CA PRO A 24 -1.87 -0.38 -4.81
C PRO A 24 -1.26 0.93 -5.33
N CYS A 25 -1.26 1.10 -6.65
CA CYS A 25 -0.86 2.34 -7.31
C CYS A 25 -2.01 2.81 -8.20
N ALA A 26 -2.68 3.87 -7.78
CA ALA A 26 -3.72 4.50 -8.60
C ALA A 26 -3.10 5.04 -9.91
N PRO A 27 -3.78 4.91 -11.05
CA PRO A 27 -3.28 5.38 -12.35
C PRO A 27 -3.10 6.90 -12.34
N PRO A 28 -2.37 7.47 -13.31
CA PRO A 28 -2.36 8.92 -13.51
C PRO A 28 -3.77 9.47 -13.70
N MET A 29 -4.01 10.68 -13.18
CA MET A 29 -5.30 11.37 -13.32
C MET A 29 -5.53 11.82 -14.76
N SER A 30 -6.79 11.84 -15.22
CA SER A 30 -7.15 12.37 -16.52
C SER A 30 -6.99 13.89 -16.59
N ASP A 31 -6.75 14.40 -17.80
CA ASP A 31 -6.53 15.84 -18.04
C ASP A 31 -7.70 16.71 -17.54
N ASP A 32 -8.94 16.26 -17.71
CA ASP A 32 -10.14 16.99 -17.25
C ASP A 32 -10.15 17.15 -15.72
N LYS A 33 -9.76 16.13 -14.99
CA LYS A 33 -9.67 16.17 -13.53
C LYS A 33 -8.50 17.03 -13.06
N ILE A 34 -7.36 16.96 -13.76
CA ILE A 34 -6.18 17.81 -13.49
C ILE A 34 -6.52 19.28 -13.68
N ALA A 35 -7.26 19.62 -14.76
CA ALA A 35 -7.67 21.00 -15.05
C ALA A 35 -8.78 21.52 -14.10
N GLY A 36 -9.46 20.62 -13.40
CA GLY A 36 -10.53 20.91 -12.44
C GLY A 36 -10.05 21.17 -11.02
N ASN A 37 -10.70 20.53 -10.06
CA ASN A 37 -10.33 20.60 -8.64
C ASN A 37 -9.39 19.43 -8.30
N TYR A 38 -8.13 19.55 -8.69
CA TYR A 38 -7.10 18.52 -8.64
C TYR A 38 -6.99 17.81 -7.27
N GLU A 39 -6.90 18.58 -6.18
CA GLU A 39 -6.75 18.01 -4.84
C GLU A 39 -7.99 17.22 -4.41
N TYR A 40 -9.17 17.73 -4.72
CA TYR A 40 -10.43 17.06 -4.45
C TYR A 40 -10.56 15.77 -5.27
N GLU A 41 -10.26 15.81 -6.56
CA GLU A 41 -10.28 14.64 -7.45
C GLU A 41 -9.24 13.58 -7.05
N THR A 42 -8.10 14.00 -6.48
CA THR A 42 -7.11 13.06 -5.94
C THR A 42 -7.68 12.20 -4.82
N GLY A 43 -8.47 12.80 -3.91
CA GLY A 43 -9.16 12.05 -2.86
C GLY A 43 -10.12 11.00 -3.40
N PHE A 44 -10.95 11.36 -4.38
CA PHE A 44 -11.86 10.39 -5.02
C PHE A 44 -11.11 9.32 -5.80
N GLN A 45 -10.06 9.67 -6.51
CA GLN A 45 -9.23 8.69 -7.23
C GLN A 45 -8.67 7.61 -6.30
N ILE A 46 -8.21 7.98 -5.11
CA ILE A 46 -7.73 7.04 -4.08
C ILE A 46 -8.86 6.09 -3.68
N MET A 47 -10.02 6.64 -3.30
CA MET A 47 -11.16 5.84 -2.85
C MET A 47 -11.69 4.91 -3.94
N ASP A 48 -11.84 5.41 -5.16
CA ASP A 48 -12.32 4.64 -6.30
C ASP A 48 -11.34 3.53 -6.68
N HIS A 49 -10.03 3.79 -6.60
CA HIS A 49 -9.03 2.78 -6.92
C HIS A 49 -8.99 1.66 -5.87
N LEU A 50 -9.05 1.97 -4.57
CA LEU A 50 -9.18 0.96 -3.51
C LEU A 50 -10.41 0.08 -3.73
N LYS A 51 -11.56 0.70 -4.02
CA LYS A 51 -12.80 -0.02 -4.33
C LYS A 51 -12.68 -0.90 -5.57
N ALA A 52 -12.09 -0.40 -6.64
CA ALA A 52 -11.87 -1.16 -7.87
C ALA A 52 -10.95 -2.36 -7.66
N CYS A 53 -9.98 -2.26 -6.75
CA CYS A 53 -9.10 -3.35 -6.34
C CYS A 53 -9.76 -4.32 -5.32
N GLY A 54 -10.96 -4.03 -4.83
CA GLY A 54 -11.62 -4.82 -3.79
C GLY A 54 -10.93 -4.73 -2.43
N LEU A 55 -10.20 -3.64 -2.16
CA LEU A 55 -9.40 -3.46 -0.95
C LEU A 55 -10.15 -2.64 0.10
N SER A 56 -10.04 -3.07 1.35
CA SER A 56 -10.51 -2.32 2.50
C SER A 56 -9.47 -1.27 2.93
N TYR A 57 -9.90 -0.02 3.10
CA TYR A 57 -9.05 1.05 3.61
C TYR A 57 -8.59 0.84 5.07
N THR A 58 -9.20 -0.11 5.79
CA THR A 58 -8.78 -0.50 7.15
C THR A 58 -7.75 -1.62 7.18
N GLU A 59 -7.60 -2.36 6.08
CA GLU A 59 -6.61 -3.44 5.94
C GLU A 59 -5.39 -3.03 5.11
N VAL A 60 -5.58 -2.01 4.25
CA VAL A 60 -4.52 -1.41 3.45
C VAL A 60 -4.54 0.09 3.70
N GLU A 61 -3.77 0.54 4.69
CA GLU A 61 -3.74 1.93 5.16
C GLU A 61 -2.74 2.81 4.38
N MET A 62 -2.45 2.45 3.14
CA MET A 62 -1.50 3.14 2.26
C MET A 62 -1.77 2.88 0.79
N ILE A 63 -1.52 3.86 -0.07
CA ILE A 63 -1.68 3.78 -1.52
C ILE A 63 -0.66 4.67 -2.22
N LEU A 64 -0.20 4.27 -3.39
CA LEU A 64 0.55 5.14 -4.28
C LEU A 64 -0.40 5.84 -5.24
N VAL A 65 -0.17 7.10 -5.51
CA VAL A 65 -0.82 7.82 -6.61
C VAL A 65 0.20 8.02 -7.73
N GLY A 66 -0.15 7.54 -8.91
CA GLY A 66 0.74 7.53 -10.08
C GLY A 66 1.29 8.91 -10.40
N ASN A 67 2.61 9.00 -10.66
CA ASN A 67 3.37 10.23 -10.88
C ASN A 67 3.43 11.21 -9.70
N HIS A 68 2.82 10.86 -8.56
CA HIS A 68 2.80 11.70 -7.38
C HIS A 68 3.65 11.11 -6.24
N ALA A 69 3.02 10.44 -5.28
CA ALA A 69 3.67 9.99 -4.05
C ALA A 69 2.76 8.98 -3.31
N PRO A 70 3.22 8.38 -2.20
CA PRO A 70 2.33 7.63 -1.32
C PRO A 70 1.38 8.55 -0.55
N PHE A 71 0.18 8.04 -0.30
CA PHE A 71 -0.75 8.52 0.70
C PHE A 71 -0.90 7.46 1.79
N THR A 72 -0.88 7.88 3.03
CA THR A 72 -1.02 7.01 4.19
C THR A 72 -2.02 7.58 5.18
N TRP A 73 -2.70 6.69 5.88
CA TRP A 73 -3.68 7.04 6.90
C TRP A 73 -3.61 6.05 8.06
N GLY A 74 -4.50 6.18 9.00
CA GLY A 74 -4.65 5.31 10.15
C GLY A 74 -5.68 5.88 11.11
N LYS A 75 -5.86 5.24 12.26
CA LYS A 75 -6.83 5.66 13.28
C LYS A 75 -6.56 7.06 13.86
N ASP A 76 -5.33 7.56 13.73
CA ASP A 76 -4.89 8.87 14.21
C ASP A 76 -3.67 9.36 13.41
N ALA A 77 -3.26 10.61 13.65
CA ALA A 77 -2.12 11.22 12.97
C ALA A 77 -0.79 10.48 13.22
N ALA A 78 -0.58 9.96 14.43
CA ALA A 78 0.63 9.21 14.76
C ALA A 78 0.71 7.92 13.93
N LYS A 79 -0.41 7.21 13.76
CA LYS A 79 -0.49 6.01 12.93
C LYS A 79 -0.29 6.34 11.44
N ALA A 80 -0.83 7.43 10.95
CA ALA A 80 -0.62 7.88 9.57
C ALA A 80 0.88 8.16 9.30
N VAL A 81 1.56 8.85 10.20
CA VAL A 81 3.02 9.13 10.12
C VAL A 81 3.83 7.83 10.22
N TYR A 82 3.46 6.93 11.13
CA TYR A 82 4.09 5.61 11.23
C TYR A 82 3.98 4.84 9.90
N ASN A 83 2.78 4.79 9.31
CA ASN A 83 2.55 4.13 8.04
C ASN A 83 3.34 4.79 6.88
N SER A 84 3.59 6.09 6.96
CA SER A 84 4.43 6.80 5.99
C SER A 84 5.90 6.31 6.03
N ALA A 85 6.46 6.13 7.21
CA ALA A 85 7.79 5.54 7.37
C ALA A 85 7.82 4.07 6.93
N VAL A 86 6.75 3.31 7.24
CA VAL A 86 6.62 1.91 6.86
C VAL A 86 6.58 1.74 5.33
N VAL A 87 5.80 2.55 4.61
CA VAL A 87 5.69 2.43 3.15
C VAL A 87 7.02 2.72 2.44
N GLU A 88 7.82 3.68 2.95
CA GLU A 88 9.16 3.96 2.42
C GLU A 88 10.09 2.76 2.56
N GLU A 89 10.16 2.14 3.74
CA GLU A 89 11.01 0.97 3.96
C GLU A 89 10.54 -0.26 3.18
N ILE A 90 9.22 -0.50 3.09
CA ILE A 90 8.65 -1.57 2.27
C ILE A 90 8.99 -1.35 0.79
N ALA A 91 8.85 -0.14 0.28
CA ALA A 91 9.17 0.21 -1.10
C ALA A 91 10.64 -0.05 -1.43
N LYS A 92 11.54 0.35 -0.52
CA LYS A 92 12.98 0.11 -0.63
C LYS A 92 13.32 -1.37 -0.60
N MET A 93 12.79 -2.13 0.37
CA MET A 93 13.01 -3.57 0.46
C MET A 93 12.51 -4.30 -0.80
N ALA A 94 11.34 -3.94 -1.31
CA ALA A 94 10.79 -4.54 -2.52
C ALA A 94 11.64 -4.25 -3.76
N LEU A 95 12.14 -3.01 -3.91
CA LEU A 95 13.04 -2.63 -5.00
C LEU A 95 14.35 -3.44 -4.95
N LEU A 96 15.00 -3.50 -3.79
CA LEU A 96 16.24 -4.26 -3.61
C LEU A 96 16.02 -5.76 -3.84
N THR A 97 14.89 -6.30 -3.42
CA THR A 97 14.51 -7.70 -3.68
C THR A 97 14.43 -7.97 -5.18
N GLN A 98 13.78 -7.10 -5.95
CA GLN A 98 13.69 -7.23 -7.41
C GLN A 98 15.05 -7.04 -8.11
N GLN A 99 15.92 -6.19 -7.56
CA GLN A 99 17.29 -6.04 -8.08
C GLN A 99 18.13 -7.31 -7.87
N LEU A 100 17.99 -7.96 -6.71
CA LEU A 100 18.69 -9.21 -6.40
C LEU A 100 18.14 -10.40 -7.18
N ASN A 101 16.82 -10.45 -7.36
CA ASN A 101 16.15 -11.49 -8.13
C ASN A 101 14.99 -10.90 -8.94
N PRO A 102 15.21 -10.53 -10.21
CA PRO A 102 14.15 -9.94 -11.05
C PRO A 102 12.95 -10.87 -11.32
N GLN A 103 13.09 -12.16 -11.06
CA GLN A 103 12.03 -13.16 -11.23
C GLN A 103 11.38 -13.59 -9.92
N VAL A 104 11.67 -12.90 -8.81
CA VAL A 104 11.07 -13.21 -7.53
C VAL A 104 9.54 -13.14 -7.60
N GLN A 105 8.88 -14.16 -7.05
CA GLN A 105 7.43 -14.18 -6.96
C GLN A 105 6.96 -13.55 -5.64
N PRO A 106 5.81 -12.88 -5.64
CA PRO A 106 5.19 -12.42 -4.41
C PRO A 106 4.98 -13.54 -3.39
N MET A 107 4.88 -13.16 -2.14
CA MET A 107 4.65 -14.08 -1.02
C MET A 107 3.31 -14.79 -1.18
N LYS A 108 3.21 -16.03 -0.70
CA LYS A 108 1.97 -16.83 -0.73
C LYS A 108 0.89 -16.20 0.16
N ASP A 109 -0.34 -16.14 -0.32
CA ASP A 109 -1.49 -15.55 0.39
C ASP A 109 -1.68 -16.14 1.80
N ALA A 110 -1.50 -17.46 1.97
CA ALA A 110 -1.61 -18.10 3.28
C ALA A 110 -0.59 -17.56 4.29
N LEU A 111 0.61 -17.20 3.85
CA LEU A 111 1.63 -16.63 4.72
C LEU A 111 1.36 -15.14 4.99
N ILE A 112 0.87 -14.40 4.00
CA ILE A 112 0.42 -13.01 4.16
C ILE A 112 -0.68 -12.96 5.24
N LYS A 113 -1.73 -13.78 5.06
CA LYS A 113 -2.83 -13.85 6.02
C LYS A 113 -2.36 -14.22 7.42
N LYS A 114 -1.47 -15.19 7.57
CA LYS A 114 -0.92 -15.60 8.87
C LYS A 114 -0.21 -14.45 9.58
N HIS A 115 0.56 -13.66 8.83
CA HIS A 115 1.31 -12.52 9.39
C HIS A 115 0.39 -11.36 9.75
N PHE A 116 -0.56 -11.03 8.90
CA PHE A 116 -1.53 -9.98 9.18
C PHE A 116 -2.41 -10.31 10.39
N ASP A 117 -3.01 -11.49 10.41
CA ASP A 117 -3.95 -11.90 11.48
C ASP A 117 -3.28 -11.92 12.86
N ARG A 118 -2.01 -12.33 12.98
CA ARG A 118 -1.33 -12.35 14.29
C ARG A 118 -1.17 -10.96 14.92
N LYS A 119 -1.23 -9.89 14.11
CA LYS A 119 -1.15 -8.49 14.58
C LYS A 119 -2.51 -7.80 14.64
N HIS A 120 -3.40 -8.09 13.70
CA HIS A 120 -4.62 -7.35 13.46
C HIS A 120 -5.89 -8.20 13.62
N GLY A 121 -5.75 -9.53 13.70
CA GLY A 121 -6.86 -10.45 13.88
C GLY A 121 -7.52 -10.35 15.26
N VAL A 122 -8.69 -10.97 15.39
CA VAL A 122 -9.46 -11.01 16.65
C VAL A 122 -8.64 -11.63 17.80
N ASP A 123 -7.80 -12.63 17.47
CA ASP A 123 -6.91 -13.32 18.40
C ASP A 123 -5.45 -12.84 18.25
N SER A 124 -5.25 -11.54 18.02
CA SER A 124 -3.90 -11.00 17.83
C SER A 124 -3.03 -11.23 19.08
N TYR A 125 -1.80 -11.72 18.88
CA TYR A 125 -0.87 -12.09 19.96
C TYR A 125 0.55 -11.55 19.77
N TYR A 126 0.79 -10.79 18.69
CA TYR A 126 2.12 -10.32 18.34
C TYR A 126 2.11 -8.83 17.97
N GLY A 127 3.10 -8.08 18.48
CA GLY A 127 3.28 -6.67 18.12
C GLY A 127 2.24 -5.72 18.72
N GLN A 128 1.69 -6.09 19.90
CA GLN A 128 0.76 -5.25 20.69
C GLN A 128 1.50 -4.10 21.36
#